data_aaa19c450f1c19705171fa238529c4b8
#
_entry.id   aaa19c450f1c19705171fa238529c4b8
#
_cell.length_a   1.000
_cell.length_b   1.000
_cell.length_c   1.000
_cell.angle_alpha   90.00
_cell.angle_beta   90.00
_cell.angle_gamma   90.00
#
_symmetry.space_group_name_H-M   'P 1'
#
loop_
_entity.id
_entity.type
_entity.pdbx_description
1 polymer ?
#
loop_
_entity_poly.entity_id
_entity_poly.type
_entity_poly.pdbx_seq_one_letter_code
_entity_poly.pdbx_strand_id
1 'polypeptide(L)'
;VTMLALRDVTVRFGARAAVDAVSLDVADHEVVCVLGPSGSGKSTLLRVVAGLQPVTAGRVLLDGADQSGVPVHRRGVGLMFQDHQLFPQRDVAGNVAFGLRMRGVARVERAARVAELLDLVGLPGAGRRAVAALSGGEQQRVALARALAPRPRLLMLDEPLGQLDRGLRERLVVELRQLFGRLGTTVLAVTHDQGEAFALADRVVVMRDGRVAQSGTPLEVWQRPASEFVARFLGFDNVVPGTVTGRAADTVWGRIPVPAGSAQGAARVLVRPAGVRLGDPAGGLWCTVEARTFRGQSVAVRLRPESGPALEAACALREAPEEGAVVGATFAADEVVVLG
;
A
#
# COMPACT_ATOMS: atom_id res chain seq x y z
N VAL A 1 -20.14 -0.32 -11.34
CA VAL A 1 -19.86 -1.48 -12.22
C VAL A 1 -18.49 -2.04 -11.83
N THR A 2 -18.32 -3.36 -11.82
CA THR A 2 -17.04 -4.02 -11.49
C THR A 2 -16.17 -4.10 -12.74
N MET A 3 -15.02 -3.43 -12.75
CA MET A 3 -14.05 -3.47 -13.85
C MET A 3 -13.21 -4.73 -13.81
N LEU A 4 -12.67 -5.11 -12.63
CA LEU A 4 -11.89 -6.34 -12.44
C LEU A 4 -12.55 -7.19 -11.37
N ALA A 5 -12.73 -8.48 -11.63
CA ALA A 5 -13.14 -9.45 -10.64
C ALA A 5 -12.21 -10.66 -10.66
N LEU A 6 -11.63 -10.95 -9.51
CA LEU A 6 -10.89 -12.18 -9.25
C LEU A 6 -11.82 -13.12 -8.46
N ARG A 7 -11.88 -14.38 -8.86
CA ARG A 7 -12.70 -15.41 -8.22
C ARG A 7 -11.82 -16.60 -7.89
N ASP A 8 -11.50 -16.76 -6.62
CA ASP A 8 -10.72 -17.86 -6.04
C ASP A 8 -9.42 -18.14 -6.79
N VAL A 9 -8.76 -17.05 -7.21
CA VAL A 9 -7.55 -17.13 -8.03
C VAL A 9 -6.43 -17.77 -7.23
N THR A 10 -5.88 -18.85 -7.77
CA THR A 10 -4.75 -19.58 -7.21
C THR A 10 -3.62 -19.71 -8.23
N VAL A 11 -2.40 -19.45 -7.80
CA VAL A 11 -1.17 -19.65 -8.59
C VAL A 11 -0.17 -20.43 -7.76
N ARG A 12 0.29 -21.55 -8.31
CA ARG A 12 1.30 -22.42 -7.67
C ARG A 12 2.60 -22.47 -8.47
N PHE A 13 3.70 -22.43 -7.76
CA PHE A 13 5.04 -22.74 -8.27
C PHE A 13 5.56 -23.97 -7.51
N GLY A 14 5.45 -25.13 -8.13
CA GLY A 14 5.68 -26.42 -7.47
C GLY A 14 4.70 -26.61 -6.29
N ALA A 15 5.21 -26.89 -5.10
CA ALA A 15 4.38 -27.11 -3.91
C ALA A 15 3.89 -25.78 -3.27
N ARG A 16 4.50 -24.64 -3.59
CA ARG A 16 4.17 -23.35 -2.97
C ARG A 16 3.06 -22.64 -3.73
N ALA A 17 2.01 -22.23 -3.02
CA ALA A 17 1.02 -21.30 -3.52
C ALA A 17 1.55 -19.85 -3.34
N ALA A 18 1.78 -19.14 -4.46
CA ALA A 18 2.16 -17.74 -4.43
C ALA A 18 0.93 -16.82 -4.33
N VAL A 19 -0.21 -17.28 -4.87
CA VAL A 19 -1.54 -16.72 -4.68
C VAL A 19 -2.46 -17.88 -4.34
N ASP A 20 -3.27 -17.75 -3.30
CA ASP A 20 -4.07 -18.83 -2.75
C ASP A 20 -5.52 -18.39 -2.53
N ALA A 21 -6.40 -18.82 -3.42
CA ALA A 21 -7.85 -18.57 -3.41
C ALA A 21 -8.20 -17.08 -3.22
N VAL A 22 -7.51 -16.17 -3.94
CA VAL A 22 -7.76 -14.73 -3.84
C VAL A 22 -9.02 -14.36 -4.62
N SER A 23 -9.99 -13.77 -3.92
CA SER A 23 -11.16 -13.13 -4.49
C SER A 23 -11.10 -11.63 -4.20
N LEU A 24 -11.22 -10.80 -5.26
CA LEU A 24 -11.10 -9.36 -5.20
C LEU A 24 -11.91 -8.72 -6.33
N ASP A 25 -12.73 -7.74 -5.99
CA ASP A 25 -13.39 -6.88 -6.97
C ASP A 25 -12.72 -5.51 -6.99
N VAL A 26 -12.59 -4.91 -8.17
CA VAL A 26 -12.19 -3.51 -8.36
C VAL A 26 -13.29 -2.82 -9.16
N ALA A 27 -13.86 -1.78 -8.59
CA ALA A 27 -14.90 -1.01 -9.25
C ALA A 27 -14.34 -0.17 -10.41
N ASP A 28 -15.22 0.24 -11.31
CA ASP A 28 -14.83 1.18 -12.37
C ASP A 28 -14.41 2.52 -11.74
N HIS A 29 -13.34 3.11 -12.26
CA HIS A 29 -12.70 4.34 -11.76
C HIS A 29 -12.13 4.27 -10.33
N GLU A 30 -12.05 3.09 -9.73
CA GLU A 30 -11.46 2.88 -8.40
C GLU A 30 -9.94 2.74 -8.49
N VAL A 31 -9.24 3.33 -7.53
CA VAL A 31 -7.80 3.12 -7.31
C VAL A 31 -7.63 2.16 -6.14
N VAL A 32 -7.18 0.93 -6.44
CA VAL A 32 -6.90 -0.09 -5.43
C VAL A 32 -5.40 -0.29 -5.31
N CYS A 33 -4.88 -0.19 -4.07
CA CYS A 33 -3.49 -0.51 -3.77
C CYS A 33 -3.39 -1.83 -3.00
N VAL A 34 -2.60 -2.75 -3.52
CA VAL A 34 -2.28 -4.02 -2.86
C VAL A 34 -0.98 -3.87 -2.10
N LEU A 35 -1.05 -4.02 -0.78
CA LEU A 35 0.05 -3.95 0.17
C LEU A 35 0.41 -5.35 0.70
N GLY A 36 1.61 -5.49 1.22
CA GLY A 36 2.05 -6.68 1.93
C GLY A 36 3.57 -6.84 1.92
N PRO A 37 4.13 -7.71 2.76
CA PRO A 37 5.56 -7.97 2.79
C PRO A 37 6.08 -8.56 1.48
N SER A 38 7.40 -8.56 1.29
CA SER A 38 8.03 -9.22 0.14
C SER A 38 7.65 -10.70 0.12
N GLY A 39 7.31 -11.22 -1.06
CA GLY A 39 6.89 -12.60 -1.24
C GLY A 39 5.45 -12.92 -0.87
N SER A 40 4.60 -11.93 -0.52
CA SER A 40 3.18 -12.14 -0.22
C SER A 40 2.28 -12.41 -1.44
N GLY A 41 2.83 -12.39 -2.67
CA GLY A 41 2.08 -12.73 -3.89
C GLY A 41 1.60 -11.55 -4.73
N LYS A 42 1.84 -10.31 -4.31
CA LYS A 42 1.35 -9.08 -4.97
C LYS A 42 1.70 -8.99 -6.47
N SER A 43 2.99 -9.04 -6.81
CA SER A 43 3.44 -8.96 -8.22
C SER A 43 2.98 -10.18 -9.03
N THR A 44 2.81 -11.35 -8.39
CA THR A 44 2.21 -12.53 -9.04
C THR A 44 0.75 -12.26 -9.38
N LEU A 45 -0.03 -11.69 -8.46
CA LEU A 45 -1.42 -11.30 -8.68
C LEU A 45 -1.54 -10.32 -9.86
N LEU A 46 -0.69 -9.29 -9.88
CA LEU A 46 -0.64 -8.31 -10.97
C LEU A 46 -0.33 -8.98 -12.32
N ARG A 47 0.64 -9.90 -12.37
CA ARG A 47 1.00 -10.65 -13.58
C ARG A 47 -0.13 -11.57 -14.06
N VAL A 48 -0.91 -12.15 -13.15
CA VAL A 48 -2.12 -12.93 -13.46
C VAL A 48 -3.16 -12.06 -14.17
N VAL A 49 -3.47 -10.89 -13.62
CA VAL A 49 -4.41 -9.95 -14.24
C VAL A 49 -3.93 -9.50 -15.60
N ALA A 50 -2.63 -9.23 -15.76
CA ALA A 50 -2.01 -8.91 -17.04
C ALA A 50 -2.05 -10.05 -18.06
N GLY A 51 -2.21 -11.30 -17.63
CA GLY A 51 -2.11 -12.48 -18.47
C GLY A 51 -0.68 -12.96 -18.72
N LEU A 52 0.27 -12.45 -17.95
CA LEU A 52 1.69 -12.85 -18.00
C LEU A 52 1.96 -14.13 -17.19
N GLN A 53 1.05 -14.47 -16.28
CA GLN A 53 1.11 -15.66 -15.45
C GLN A 53 -0.23 -16.39 -15.56
N PRO A 54 -0.24 -17.67 -15.94
CA PRO A 54 -1.47 -18.46 -15.94
C PRO A 54 -1.95 -18.73 -14.51
N VAL A 55 -3.26 -18.82 -14.33
CA VAL A 55 -3.86 -19.29 -13.09
C VAL A 55 -3.77 -20.82 -12.99
N THR A 56 -3.58 -21.33 -11.77
CA THR A 56 -3.70 -22.79 -11.50
C THR A 56 -5.15 -23.16 -11.27
N ALA A 57 -5.92 -22.25 -10.63
CA ALA A 57 -7.37 -22.38 -10.41
C ALA A 57 -8.00 -20.99 -10.27
N GLY A 58 -9.33 -20.93 -10.35
CA GLY A 58 -10.07 -19.66 -10.28
C GLY A 58 -10.17 -18.97 -11.64
N ARG A 59 -10.69 -17.74 -11.64
CA ARG A 59 -10.96 -16.94 -12.86
C ARG A 59 -10.60 -15.48 -12.67
N VAL A 60 -10.19 -14.85 -13.78
CA VAL A 60 -10.02 -13.40 -13.90
C VAL A 60 -11.05 -12.88 -14.88
N LEU A 61 -11.87 -11.95 -14.44
CA LEU A 61 -12.87 -11.31 -15.30
C LEU A 61 -12.51 -9.81 -15.42
N LEU A 62 -12.53 -9.30 -16.63
CA LEU A 62 -12.45 -7.86 -16.92
C LEU A 62 -13.77 -7.43 -17.57
N ASP A 63 -14.43 -6.47 -16.94
CA ASP A 63 -15.76 -5.99 -17.37
C ASP A 63 -16.75 -7.16 -17.59
N GLY A 64 -16.75 -8.09 -16.63
CA GLY A 64 -17.58 -9.31 -16.65
C GLY A 64 -17.11 -10.40 -17.61
N ALA A 65 -16.15 -10.13 -18.52
CA ALA A 65 -15.65 -11.11 -19.50
C ALA A 65 -14.50 -11.93 -18.93
N ASP A 66 -14.60 -13.26 -19.00
CA ASP A 66 -13.53 -14.18 -18.59
C ASP A 66 -12.28 -14.00 -19.47
N GLN A 67 -11.14 -13.84 -18.82
CA GLN A 67 -9.85 -13.64 -19.48
C GLN A 67 -9.05 -14.93 -19.72
N SER A 68 -9.65 -16.08 -19.46
CA SER A 68 -9.01 -17.39 -19.71
C SER A 68 -8.68 -17.54 -21.22
N GLY A 69 -7.42 -17.81 -21.53
CA GLY A 69 -6.96 -17.92 -22.91
C GLY A 69 -6.87 -16.61 -23.71
N VAL A 70 -7.26 -15.47 -23.13
CA VAL A 70 -7.12 -14.16 -23.79
C VAL A 70 -5.65 -13.72 -23.72
N PRO A 71 -4.97 -13.52 -24.86
CA PRO A 71 -3.56 -13.12 -24.88
C PRO A 71 -3.39 -11.69 -24.33
N VAL A 72 -2.24 -11.43 -23.71
CA VAL A 72 -1.89 -10.17 -23.02
C VAL A 72 -2.28 -8.91 -23.81
N HIS A 73 -1.89 -8.86 -25.10
CA HIS A 73 -2.11 -7.70 -25.95
C HIS A 73 -3.58 -7.42 -26.31
N ARG A 74 -4.48 -8.37 -26.03
CA ARG A 74 -5.94 -8.25 -26.27
C ARG A 74 -6.74 -7.97 -25.00
N ARG A 75 -6.12 -8.03 -23.79
CA ARG A 75 -6.82 -7.76 -22.52
C ARG A 75 -7.21 -6.29 -22.31
N GLY A 76 -6.64 -5.38 -23.10
CA GLY A 76 -6.94 -3.95 -22.97
C GLY A 76 -6.41 -3.30 -21.70
N VAL A 77 -5.44 -3.92 -21.05
CA VAL A 77 -4.81 -3.43 -19.81
C VAL A 77 -3.49 -2.70 -20.12
N GLY A 78 -3.14 -1.74 -19.28
CA GLY A 78 -1.83 -1.09 -19.27
C GLY A 78 -1.02 -1.60 -18.09
N LEU A 79 0.27 -1.89 -18.29
CA LEU A 79 1.16 -2.36 -17.24
C LEU A 79 2.42 -1.52 -17.20
N MET A 80 2.76 -1.03 -16.01
CA MET A 80 4.04 -0.40 -15.69
C MET A 80 4.80 -1.32 -14.72
N PHE A 81 6.00 -1.73 -15.13
CA PHE A 81 6.89 -2.56 -14.31
C PHE A 81 7.75 -1.71 -13.39
N GLN A 82 8.22 -2.30 -12.30
CA GLN A 82 9.05 -1.67 -11.27
C GLN A 82 10.34 -1.03 -11.82
N ASP A 83 10.99 -1.67 -12.79
CA ASP A 83 12.22 -1.20 -13.46
C ASP A 83 11.95 -0.34 -14.70
N HIS A 84 10.70 0.16 -14.84
CA HIS A 84 10.19 0.99 -15.93
C HIS A 84 10.29 0.35 -17.33
N GLN A 85 11.27 -0.51 -17.59
CA GLN A 85 11.51 -1.24 -18.85
C GLN A 85 11.35 -0.36 -20.11
N LEU A 86 11.91 0.86 -20.06
CA LEU A 86 11.95 1.72 -21.23
C LEU A 86 12.88 1.14 -22.28
N PHE A 87 12.54 1.32 -23.56
CA PHE A 87 13.38 0.90 -24.67
C PHE A 87 14.54 1.89 -24.84
N PRO A 88 15.79 1.52 -24.50
CA PRO A 88 16.91 2.44 -24.49
C PRO A 88 17.30 2.92 -25.90
N GLN A 89 16.99 2.13 -26.93
CA GLN A 89 17.23 2.43 -28.34
C GLN A 89 16.18 3.38 -28.96
N ARG A 90 15.17 3.80 -28.19
CA ARG A 90 14.13 4.74 -28.60
C ARG A 90 14.21 6.01 -27.80
N ASP A 91 13.82 7.11 -28.40
CA ASP A 91 13.58 8.37 -27.69
C ASP A 91 12.29 8.28 -26.83
N VAL A 92 12.02 9.33 -26.07
CA VAL A 92 10.83 9.43 -25.21
C VAL A 92 9.53 9.26 -26.00
N ALA A 93 9.40 9.95 -27.13
CA ALA A 93 8.22 9.86 -27.99
C ALA A 93 8.06 8.45 -28.57
N GLY A 94 9.15 7.81 -28.97
CA GLY A 94 9.15 6.43 -29.46
C GLY A 94 8.75 5.40 -28.42
N ASN A 95 9.10 5.63 -27.13
CA ASN A 95 8.65 4.82 -26.01
C ASN A 95 7.15 4.99 -25.80
N VAL A 96 6.64 6.20 -25.64
CA VAL A 96 5.21 6.48 -25.39
C VAL A 96 4.35 6.00 -26.55
N ALA A 97 4.80 6.22 -27.81
CA ALA A 97 4.08 5.80 -29.01
C ALA A 97 4.07 4.29 -29.27
N PHE A 98 4.83 3.49 -28.50
CA PHE A 98 5.04 2.07 -28.83
C PHE A 98 3.72 1.30 -28.92
N GLY A 99 2.89 1.35 -27.89
CA GLY A 99 1.60 0.64 -27.86
C GLY A 99 0.62 1.13 -28.93
N LEU A 100 0.61 2.43 -29.21
CA LEU A 100 -0.20 3.01 -30.28
C LEU A 100 0.23 2.53 -31.66
N ARG A 101 1.54 2.38 -31.88
CA ARG A 101 2.10 1.86 -33.13
C ARG A 101 1.69 0.39 -33.35
N MET A 102 1.76 -0.40 -32.28
CA MET A 102 1.36 -1.82 -32.34
C MET A 102 -0.15 -2.00 -32.64
N ARG A 103 -0.97 -1.01 -32.28
CA ARG A 103 -2.41 -0.98 -32.61
C ARG A 103 -2.72 -0.36 -33.98
N GLY A 104 -1.71 0.02 -34.76
CA GLY A 104 -1.92 0.59 -36.09
C GLY A 104 -2.43 2.04 -36.11
N VAL A 105 -2.36 2.77 -34.98
CA VAL A 105 -2.83 4.15 -34.89
C VAL A 105 -2.04 5.05 -35.87
N ALA A 106 -2.74 5.92 -36.62
CA ALA A 106 -2.15 6.80 -37.62
C ALA A 106 -1.07 7.73 -37.04
N ARG A 107 -0.06 8.08 -37.85
CA ARG A 107 1.10 8.84 -37.40
C ARG A 107 0.74 10.19 -36.77
N VAL A 108 -0.23 10.90 -37.35
CA VAL A 108 -0.67 12.21 -36.86
C VAL A 108 -1.35 12.08 -35.50
N GLU A 109 -2.29 11.15 -35.38
CA GLU A 109 -3.00 10.89 -34.11
C GLU A 109 -2.03 10.42 -33.01
N ARG A 110 -1.07 9.54 -33.36
CA ARG A 110 -0.02 9.10 -32.45
C ARG A 110 0.82 10.26 -31.91
N ALA A 111 1.23 11.19 -32.80
CA ALA A 111 2.02 12.36 -32.40
C ALA A 111 1.23 13.28 -31.46
N ALA A 112 -0.03 13.54 -31.76
CA ALA A 112 -0.92 14.33 -30.90
C ALA A 112 -1.09 13.69 -29.51
N ARG A 113 -1.37 12.37 -29.47
CA ARG A 113 -1.53 11.63 -28.20
C ARG A 113 -0.25 11.60 -27.37
N VAL A 114 0.92 11.46 -27.99
CA VAL A 114 2.22 11.52 -27.31
C VAL A 114 2.45 12.90 -26.70
N ALA A 115 2.18 13.98 -27.43
CA ALA A 115 2.32 15.35 -26.91
C ALA A 115 1.39 15.57 -25.71
N GLU A 116 0.11 15.22 -25.85
CA GLU A 116 -0.88 15.29 -24.76
C GLU A 116 -0.41 14.55 -23.49
N LEU A 117 0.12 13.34 -23.63
CA LEU A 117 0.57 12.53 -22.49
C LEU A 117 1.85 13.08 -21.88
N LEU A 118 2.78 13.60 -22.67
CA LEU A 118 3.98 14.21 -22.13
C LEU A 118 3.66 15.50 -21.37
N ASP A 119 2.72 16.30 -21.85
CA ASP A 119 2.22 17.46 -21.11
C ASP A 119 1.54 17.04 -19.81
N LEU A 120 0.71 15.98 -19.86
CA LEU A 120 -0.01 15.43 -18.73
C LEU A 120 0.91 14.94 -17.60
N VAL A 121 2.06 14.31 -17.96
CA VAL A 121 3.05 13.82 -16.97
C VAL A 121 4.13 14.87 -16.64
N GLY A 122 3.94 16.14 -17.06
CA GLY A 122 4.87 17.23 -16.74
C GLY A 122 6.22 17.14 -17.44
N LEU A 123 6.24 16.62 -18.68
CA LEU A 123 7.42 16.51 -19.54
C LEU A 123 7.18 17.14 -20.94
N PRO A 124 6.64 18.39 -21.02
CA PRO A 124 6.37 19.02 -22.31
C PRO A 124 7.64 19.14 -23.14
N GLY A 125 7.55 18.86 -24.44
CA GLY A 125 8.67 18.97 -25.36
C GLY A 125 9.78 17.91 -25.23
N ALA A 126 9.71 17.00 -24.26
CA ALA A 126 10.74 15.99 -23.99
C ALA A 126 10.80 14.86 -25.04
N GLY A 127 9.91 14.85 -26.04
CA GLY A 127 9.75 13.74 -26.97
C GLY A 127 11.01 13.25 -27.68
N ARG A 128 11.96 14.15 -28.00
CA ARG A 128 13.21 13.82 -28.71
C ARG A 128 14.37 13.45 -27.77
N ARG A 129 14.19 13.52 -26.45
CA ARG A 129 15.25 13.18 -25.50
C ARG A 129 15.52 11.68 -25.50
N ALA A 130 16.79 11.31 -25.38
CA ALA A 130 17.19 9.91 -25.15
C ALA A 130 16.79 9.47 -23.74
N VAL A 131 16.38 8.22 -23.57
CA VAL A 131 16.01 7.65 -22.25
C VAL A 131 17.16 7.73 -21.25
N ALA A 132 18.40 7.52 -21.71
CA ALA A 132 19.59 7.59 -20.85
C ALA A 132 19.88 9.01 -20.29
N ALA A 133 19.30 10.04 -20.88
CA ALA A 133 19.45 11.43 -20.41
C ALA A 133 18.36 11.85 -19.42
N LEU A 134 17.47 10.92 -19.03
CA LEU A 134 16.38 11.16 -18.09
C LEU A 134 16.79 10.79 -16.66
N SER A 135 16.37 11.60 -15.69
CA SER A 135 16.38 11.19 -14.28
C SER A 135 15.44 10.02 -14.03
N GLY A 136 15.61 9.28 -12.90
CA GLY A 136 14.73 8.17 -12.55
C GLY A 136 13.26 8.57 -12.50
N GLY A 137 12.93 9.74 -11.93
CA GLY A 137 11.55 10.24 -11.90
C GLY A 137 11.01 10.62 -13.28
N GLU A 138 11.85 11.13 -14.20
CA GLU A 138 11.44 11.37 -15.59
C GLU A 138 11.21 10.06 -16.35
N GLN A 139 12.07 9.04 -16.14
CA GLN A 139 11.89 7.71 -16.72
C GLN A 139 10.57 7.08 -16.27
N GLN A 140 10.25 7.20 -15.00
CA GLN A 140 8.99 6.73 -14.42
C GLN A 140 7.78 7.42 -15.09
N ARG A 141 7.80 8.75 -15.22
CA ARG A 141 6.73 9.50 -15.89
C ARG A 141 6.58 9.12 -17.36
N VAL A 142 7.67 8.84 -18.06
CA VAL A 142 7.63 8.30 -19.43
C VAL A 142 7.03 6.91 -19.47
N ALA A 143 7.38 6.02 -18.52
CA ALA A 143 6.80 4.69 -18.42
C ALA A 143 5.28 4.73 -18.15
N LEU A 144 4.85 5.66 -17.28
CA LEU A 144 3.43 5.91 -17.02
C LEU A 144 2.71 6.41 -18.29
N ALA A 145 3.27 7.40 -18.97
CA ALA A 145 2.73 7.91 -20.24
C ALA A 145 2.61 6.79 -21.30
N ARG A 146 3.62 5.91 -21.39
CA ARG A 146 3.60 4.74 -22.28
C ARG A 146 2.48 3.77 -21.91
N ALA A 147 2.26 3.49 -20.62
CA ALA A 147 1.19 2.60 -20.16
C ALA A 147 -0.20 3.19 -20.41
N LEU A 148 -0.35 4.52 -20.29
CA LEU A 148 -1.60 5.25 -20.54
C LEU A 148 -1.90 5.48 -22.04
N ALA A 149 -0.86 5.45 -22.91
CA ALA A 149 -1.02 5.80 -24.32
C ALA A 149 -2.12 5.02 -25.05
N PRO A 150 -2.23 3.70 -24.88
CA PRO A 150 -3.27 2.92 -25.52
C PRO A 150 -4.68 3.10 -24.93
N ARG A 151 -4.89 4.03 -23.98
CA ARG A 151 -6.15 4.19 -23.23
C ARG A 151 -6.62 2.86 -22.64
N PRO A 152 -5.86 2.30 -21.68
CA PRO A 152 -6.23 1.03 -21.07
C PRO A 152 -7.51 1.18 -20.25
N ARG A 153 -8.31 0.11 -20.16
CA ARG A 153 -9.47 0.02 -19.26
C ARG A 153 -9.05 -0.11 -17.79
N LEU A 154 -7.95 -0.82 -17.55
CA LEU A 154 -7.32 -1.00 -16.25
C LEU A 154 -5.82 -0.68 -16.38
N LEU A 155 -5.33 0.23 -15.55
CA LEU A 155 -3.92 0.52 -15.41
C LEU A 155 -3.35 -0.25 -14.22
N MET A 156 -2.28 -1.00 -14.46
CA MET A 156 -1.59 -1.76 -13.43
C MET A 156 -0.20 -1.20 -13.19
N LEU A 157 0.14 -1.00 -11.92
CA LEU A 157 1.39 -0.37 -11.49
C LEU A 157 2.11 -1.29 -10.50
N ASP A 158 3.31 -1.76 -10.86
CA ASP A 158 4.18 -2.56 -9.99
C ASP A 158 5.25 -1.65 -9.37
N GLU A 159 5.11 -1.31 -8.09
CA GLU A 159 5.98 -0.42 -7.31
C GLU A 159 6.26 0.94 -8.02
N PRO A 160 5.21 1.71 -8.36
CA PRO A 160 5.35 2.87 -9.25
C PRO A 160 6.26 3.97 -8.71
N LEU A 161 6.54 4.04 -7.41
CA LEU A 161 7.35 5.09 -6.78
C LEU A 161 8.56 4.55 -5.99
N GLY A 162 8.82 3.23 -6.06
CA GLY A 162 9.81 2.55 -5.21
C GLY A 162 11.26 3.03 -5.34
N GLN A 163 11.65 3.59 -6.49
CA GLN A 163 13.03 4.01 -6.77
C GLN A 163 13.29 5.51 -6.56
N LEU A 164 12.29 6.25 -6.05
CA LEU A 164 12.39 7.70 -5.89
C LEU A 164 12.83 8.09 -4.48
N ASP A 165 13.50 9.23 -4.38
CA ASP A 165 13.72 9.88 -3.09
C ASP A 165 12.39 10.30 -2.44
N ARG A 166 12.43 10.48 -1.12
CA ARG A 166 11.21 10.75 -0.32
C ARG A 166 10.45 11.99 -0.78
N GLY A 167 11.15 13.11 -1.02
CA GLY A 167 10.48 14.38 -1.35
C GLY A 167 9.85 14.37 -2.74
N LEU A 168 10.46 13.69 -3.70
CA LEU A 168 9.89 13.49 -5.04
C LEU A 168 8.70 12.52 -4.98
N ARG A 169 8.82 11.45 -4.20
CA ARG A 169 7.74 10.47 -4.01
C ARG A 169 6.48 11.12 -3.45
N GLU A 170 6.58 11.89 -2.35
CA GLU A 170 5.45 12.58 -1.72
C GLU A 170 4.72 13.52 -2.70
N ARG A 171 5.45 14.24 -3.55
CA ARG A 171 4.85 15.09 -4.60
C ARG A 171 4.16 14.28 -5.68
N LEU A 172 4.83 13.24 -6.20
CA LEU A 172 4.30 12.44 -7.30
C LEU A 172 3.06 11.63 -6.90
N VAL A 173 2.94 11.16 -5.66
CA VAL A 173 1.72 10.51 -5.18
C VAL A 173 0.51 11.42 -5.33
N VAL A 174 0.63 12.69 -4.93
CA VAL A 174 -0.47 13.67 -5.04
C VAL A 174 -0.81 13.96 -6.51
N GLU A 175 0.22 14.14 -7.35
CA GLU A 175 0.05 14.37 -8.80
C GLU A 175 -0.62 13.17 -9.48
N LEU A 176 -0.21 11.94 -9.15
CA LEU A 176 -0.79 10.70 -9.69
C LEU A 176 -2.26 10.53 -9.27
N ARG A 177 -2.59 10.78 -7.99
CA ARG A 177 -3.97 10.71 -7.52
C ARG A 177 -4.86 11.67 -8.29
N GLN A 178 -4.42 12.92 -8.48
CA GLN A 178 -5.16 13.92 -9.27
C GLN A 178 -5.27 13.50 -10.74
N LEU A 179 -4.22 12.92 -11.29
CA LEU A 179 -4.19 12.44 -12.67
C LEU A 179 -5.20 11.32 -12.90
N PHE A 180 -5.21 10.30 -12.02
CA PHE A 180 -6.15 9.17 -12.13
C PHE A 180 -7.60 9.63 -11.97
N GLY A 181 -7.88 10.55 -11.04
CA GLY A 181 -9.21 11.17 -10.89
C GLY A 181 -9.67 11.92 -12.13
N ARG A 182 -8.77 12.72 -12.76
CA ARG A 182 -9.10 13.43 -14.01
C ARG A 182 -9.33 12.51 -15.20
N LEU A 183 -8.59 11.43 -15.30
CA LEU A 183 -8.70 10.47 -16.40
C LEU A 183 -9.85 9.49 -16.22
N GLY A 184 -10.42 9.37 -15.01
CA GLY A 184 -11.37 8.32 -14.66
C GLY A 184 -10.81 6.92 -14.93
N THR A 185 -9.52 6.70 -14.67
CA THR A 185 -8.85 5.43 -14.97
C THR A 185 -8.94 4.51 -13.78
N THR A 186 -9.40 3.27 -13.98
CA THR A 186 -9.34 2.23 -12.96
C THR A 186 -7.89 1.80 -12.77
N VAL A 187 -7.41 1.74 -11.52
CA VAL A 187 -6.01 1.45 -11.20
C VAL A 187 -5.89 0.30 -10.20
N LEU A 188 -5.01 -0.64 -10.50
CA LEU A 188 -4.54 -1.65 -9.55
C LEU A 188 -3.04 -1.45 -9.34
N ALA A 189 -2.66 -0.87 -8.22
CA ALA A 189 -1.25 -0.66 -7.86
C ALA A 189 -0.79 -1.71 -6.85
N VAL A 190 0.48 -2.07 -6.92
CA VAL A 190 1.17 -2.92 -5.94
C VAL A 190 2.32 -2.12 -5.37
N THR A 191 2.43 -2.04 -4.06
CA THR A 191 3.53 -1.37 -3.39
C THR A 191 3.84 -2.03 -2.05
N HIS A 192 5.03 -1.80 -1.51
CA HIS A 192 5.37 -2.12 -0.13
C HIS A 192 5.41 -0.88 0.77
N ASP A 193 5.24 0.32 0.19
CA ASP A 193 5.20 1.59 0.92
C ASP A 193 3.76 1.92 1.33
N GLN A 194 3.52 1.97 2.65
CA GLN A 194 2.20 2.25 3.21
C GLN A 194 1.77 3.70 2.95
N GLY A 195 2.72 4.65 3.04
CA GLY A 195 2.43 6.06 2.79
C GLY A 195 1.97 6.31 1.37
N GLU A 196 2.62 5.65 0.39
CA GLU A 196 2.20 5.65 -1.00
C GLU A 196 0.78 5.12 -1.17
N ALA A 197 0.51 3.91 -0.62
CA ALA A 197 -0.79 3.28 -0.76
C ALA A 197 -1.90 4.11 -0.10
N PHE A 198 -1.68 4.62 1.10
CA PHE A 198 -2.67 5.40 1.82
C PHE A 198 -2.98 6.77 1.18
N ALA A 199 -2.00 7.37 0.53
CA ALA A 199 -2.19 8.64 -0.16
C ALA A 199 -2.82 8.48 -1.56
N LEU A 200 -2.57 7.34 -2.23
CA LEU A 200 -3.00 7.10 -3.61
C LEU A 200 -4.37 6.41 -3.70
N ALA A 201 -4.65 5.44 -2.82
CA ALA A 201 -5.76 4.52 -2.97
C ALA A 201 -7.10 5.04 -2.44
N ASP A 202 -8.18 4.63 -3.11
CA ASP A 202 -9.53 4.67 -2.54
C ASP A 202 -9.76 3.47 -1.62
N ARG A 203 -9.13 2.33 -1.95
CA ARG A 203 -9.16 1.10 -1.15
C ARG A 203 -7.81 0.40 -1.14
N VAL A 204 -7.46 -0.11 0.03
CA VAL A 204 -6.23 -0.86 0.28
C VAL A 204 -6.56 -2.33 0.51
N VAL A 205 -5.75 -3.22 -0.05
CA VAL A 205 -5.81 -4.67 0.14
C VAL A 205 -4.49 -5.14 0.72
N VAL A 206 -4.49 -5.61 1.96
CA VAL A 206 -3.30 -6.17 2.61
C VAL A 206 -3.22 -7.66 2.32
N MET A 207 -2.11 -8.10 1.73
CA MET A 207 -1.85 -9.52 1.44
C MET A 207 -0.81 -10.12 2.38
N ARG A 208 -1.04 -11.36 2.77
CA ARG A 208 -0.12 -12.22 3.51
C ARG A 208 -0.15 -13.64 2.96
N ASP A 209 1.01 -14.22 2.72
CA ASP A 209 1.16 -15.64 2.34
C ASP A 209 0.23 -16.06 1.17
N GLY A 210 0.11 -15.20 0.16
CA GLY A 210 -0.74 -15.42 -1.01
C GLY A 210 -2.23 -15.13 -0.82
N ARG A 211 -2.68 -14.71 0.36
CA ARG A 211 -4.09 -14.47 0.70
C ARG A 211 -4.35 -13.01 1.04
N VAL A 212 -5.60 -12.58 0.91
CA VAL A 212 -6.05 -11.28 1.41
C VAL A 212 -6.25 -11.38 2.93
N ALA A 213 -5.48 -10.58 3.68
CA ALA A 213 -5.60 -10.48 5.12
C ALA A 213 -6.64 -9.43 5.55
N GLN A 214 -6.72 -8.32 4.82
CA GLN A 214 -7.71 -7.27 5.05
C GLN A 214 -7.91 -6.44 3.77
N SER A 215 -9.11 -5.92 3.57
CA SER A 215 -9.45 -4.94 2.55
C SER A 215 -10.37 -3.88 3.15
N GLY A 216 -10.12 -2.61 2.82
CA GLY A 216 -10.92 -1.46 3.30
C GLY A 216 -10.34 -0.15 2.80
N THR A 217 -10.98 0.96 3.12
CA THR A 217 -10.39 2.28 2.88
C THR A 217 -9.09 2.44 3.67
N PRO A 218 -8.16 3.31 3.25
CA PRO A 218 -6.93 3.60 4.00
C PRO A 218 -7.19 3.87 5.49
N LEU A 219 -8.22 4.67 5.78
CA LEU A 219 -8.59 5.03 7.15
C LEU A 219 -9.11 3.82 7.95
N GLU A 220 -9.97 2.99 7.37
CA GLU A 220 -10.47 1.78 8.02
C GLU A 220 -9.36 0.80 8.36
N VAL A 221 -8.45 0.53 7.39
CA VAL A 221 -7.32 -0.40 7.59
C VAL A 221 -6.38 0.13 8.67
N TRP A 222 -6.11 1.44 8.70
CA TRP A 222 -5.29 2.08 9.72
C TRP A 222 -5.96 2.08 11.10
N GLN A 223 -7.24 2.46 11.17
CA GLN A 223 -7.95 2.58 12.44
C GLN A 223 -8.35 1.23 13.05
N ARG A 224 -8.65 0.24 12.22
CA ARG A 224 -9.19 -1.07 12.62
C ARG A 224 -8.44 -2.19 11.93
N PRO A 225 -7.14 -2.40 12.25
CA PRO A 225 -6.43 -3.56 11.74
C PRO A 225 -7.17 -4.85 12.16
N ALA A 226 -7.43 -5.73 11.19
CA ALA A 226 -8.24 -6.93 11.42
C ALA A 226 -7.53 -8.03 12.22
N SER A 227 -6.20 -7.94 12.36
CA SER A 227 -5.39 -8.95 13.04
C SER A 227 -4.07 -8.36 13.54
N GLU A 228 -3.41 -9.11 14.44
CA GLU A 228 -2.05 -8.78 14.90
C GLU A 228 -1.07 -8.63 13.71
N PHE A 229 -1.20 -9.47 12.68
CA PHE A 229 -0.36 -9.36 11.49
C PHE A 229 -0.54 -8.00 10.81
N VAL A 230 -1.78 -7.58 10.57
CA VAL A 230 -2.04 -6.29 9.91
C VAL A 230 -1.55 -5.14 10.79
N ALA A 231 -1.81 -5.19 12.10
CA ALA A 231 -1.32 -4.18 13.05
C ALA A 231 0.21 -4.03 12.98
N ARG A 232 0.94 -5.15 13.07
CA ARG A 232 2.42 -5.14 13.00
C ARG A 232 2.94 -4.73 11.63
N PHE A 233 2.27 -5.16 10.56
CA PHE A 233 2.60 -4.74 9.20
C PHE A 233 2.46 -3.23 9.03
N LEU A 234 1.49 -2.59 9.72
CA LEU A 234 1.33 -1.13 9.75
C LEU A 234 2.31 -0.42 10.69
N GLY A 235 3.22 -1.16 11.35
CA GLY A 235 4.22 -0.59 12.25
C GLY A 235 3.74 -0.39 13.69
N PHE A 236 2.64 -1.03 14.08
CA PHE A 236 2.16 -1.02 15.46
C PHE A 236 2.70 -2.20 16.24
N ASP A 237 3.72 -1.98 17.07
CA ASP A 237 4.38 -3.05 17.82
C ASP A 237 3.80 -3.28 19.22
N ASN A 238 3.06 -2.31 19.77
CA ASN A 238 2.44 -2.43 21.09
C ASN A 238 1.22 -3.38 21.05
N VAL A 239 1.44 -4.65 20.81
CA VAL A 239 0.39 -5.68 20.76
C VAL A 239 0.68 -6.77 21.78
N VAL A 240 -0.25 -6.98 22.72
CA VAL A 240 -0.15 -7.99 23.78
C VAL A 240 -1.40 -8.85 23.86
N PRO A 241 -1.30 -10.08 24.37
CA PRO A 241 -2.48 -10.85 24.72
C PRO A 241 -3.21 -10.23 25.91
N GLY A 242 -4.53 -10.33 25.93
CA GLY A 242 -5.35 -9.85 27.04
C GLY A 242 -6.68 -10.55 27.09
N THR A 243 -7.40 -10.37 28.21
CA THR A 243 -8.78 -10.82 28.38
C THR A 243 -9.67 -9.61 28.57
N VAL A 244 -10.58 -9.37 27.62
CA VAL A 244 -11.51 -8.24 27.66
C VAL A 244 -12.70 -8.56 28.54
N THR A 245 -12.94 -7.72 29.53
CA THR A 245 -14.10 -7.81 30.44
C THR A 245 -14.72 -6.43 30.60
N GLY A 246 -15.93 -6.26 30.08
CA GLY A 246 -16.63 -4.97 30.09
C GLY A 246 -15.92 -3.93 29.24
N ARG A 247 -15.37 -2.88 29.87
CA ARG A 247 -14.68 -1.77 29.22
C ARG A 247 -13.16 -1.76 29.49
N ALA A 248 -12.61 -2.90 29.86
CA ALA A 248 -11.17 -3.03 30.10
C ALA A 248 -10.66 -4.40 29.62
N ALA A 249 -9.37 -4.47 29.32
CA ALA A 249 -8.63 -5.67 29.05
C ALA A 249 -7.58 -5.89 30.14
N ASP A 250 -7.57 -7.05 30.75
CA ASP A 250 -6.52 -7.49 31.67
C ASP A 250 -5.36 -8.05 30.84
N THR A 251 -4.21 -7.39 30.91
CA THR A 251 -3.01 -7.69 30.11
C THR A 251 -1.77 -7.80 30.99
N VAL A 252 -0.64 -8.17 30.39
CA VAL A 252 0.66 -8.14 31.06
C VAL A 252 1.12 -6.72 31.45
N TRP A 253 0.58 -5.68 30.82
CA TRP A 253 0.81 -4.28 31.18
C TRP A 253 -0.19 -3.73 32.19
N GLY A 254 -0.97 -4.63 32.83
CA GLY A 254 -2.06 -4.27 33.72
C GLY A 254 -3.40 -4.12 33.00
N ARG A 255 -4.31 -3.42 33.65
CA ARG A 255 -5.67 -3.21 33.15
C ARG A 255 -5.74 -2.02 32.21
N ILE A 256 -6.02 -2.30 30.93
CA ILE A 256 -6.07 -1.32 29.84
C ILE A 256 -7.53 -1.00 29.50
N PRO A 257 -7.94 0.29 29.46
CA PRO A 257 -9.28 0.65 29.03
C PRO A 257 -9.46 0.34 27.54
N VAL A 258 -10.60 -0.24 27.16
CA VAL A 258 -10.94 -0.54 25.76
C VAL A 258 -12.18 0.24 25.32
N PRO A 259 -12.37 0.51 24.01
CA PRO A 259 -13.55 1.16 23.49
C PRO A 259 -14.84 0.42 23.87
N ALA A 260 -15.95 1.15 23.99
CA ALA A 260 -17.26 0.55 24.19
C ALA A 260 -17.63 -0.35 23.00
N GLY A 261 -18.21 -1.54 23.28
CA GLY A 261 -18.58 -2.50 22.24
C GLY A 261 -17.45 -3.41 21.76
N SER A 262 -16.28 -3.36 22.40
CA SER A 262 -15.19 -4.31 22.12
C SER A 262 -15.61 -5.75 22.36
N ALA A 263 -15.12 -6.68 21.54
CA ALA A 263 -15.36 -8.12 21.70
C ALA A 263 -14.86 -8.59 23.08
N GLN A 264 -15.65 -9.43 23.75
CA GLN A 264 -15.33 -9.93 25.08
C GLN A 264 -14.53 -11.24 25.01
N GLY A 265 -13.73 -11.51 26.05
CA GLY A 265 -12.93 -12.73 26.17
C GLY A 265 -11.47 -12.55 25.75
N ALA A 266 -10.81 -13.67 25.45
CA ALA A 266 -9.40 -13.68 25.05
C ALA A 266 -9.21 -12.96 23.69
N ALA A 267 -8.28 -12.01 23.63
CA ALA A 267 -8.03 -11.21 22.43
C ALA A 267 -6.56 -10.73 22.38
N ARG A 268 -6.16 -10.18 21.26
CA ARG A 268 -4.96 -9.35 21.15
C ARG A 268 -5.34 -7.87 21.35
N VAL A 269 -4.62 -7.18 22.17
CA VAL A 269 -4.85 -5.77 22.49
C VAL A 269 -3.72 -4.95 21.88
N LEU A 270 -4.07 -4.10 20.93
CA LEU A 270 -3.17 -3.08 20.36
C LEU A 270 -3.36 -1.78 21.11
N VAL A 271 -2.28 -1.17 21.55
CA VAL A 271 -2.23 0.24 22.02
C VAL A 271 -1.38 1.04 21.05
N ARG A 272 -1.96 2.02 20.37
CA ARG A 272 -1.15 2.89 19.49
C ARG A 272 -0.14 3.70 20.30
N PRO A 273 1.08 3.97 19.75
CA PRO A 273 2.07 4.76 20.44
C PRO A 273 1.58 6.14 20.91
N ALA A 274 0.68 6.78 20.14
CA ALA A 274 0.05 8.04 20.49
C ALA A 274 -0.92 7.93 21.70
N GLY A 275 -1.42 6.73 21.98
CA GLY A 275 -2.29 6.46 23.11
C GLY A 275 -1.56 6.11 24.41
N VAL A 276 -0.23 5.96 24.37
CA VAL A 276 0.59 5.77 25.56
C VAL A 276 0.95 7.13 26.12
N ARG A 277 0.33 7.51 27.23
CA ARG A 277 0.56 8.79 27.90
C ARG A 277 1.57 8.59 29.02
N LEU A 278 2.60 9.44 29.02
CA LEU A 278 3.68 9.42 30.01
C LEU A 278 3.42 10.46 31.12
N GLY A 279 3.65 10.07 32.36
CA GLY A 279 3.42 10.92 33.52
C GLY A 279 4.10 10.41 34.77
N ASP A 280 3.50 10.75 35.94
CA ASP A 280 4.00 10.32 37.25
C ASP A 280 3.96 8.78 37.35
N PRO A 281 5.06 8.12 37.80
CA PRO A 281 5.09 6.68 37.99
C PRO A 281 3.95 6.13 38.88
N ALA A 282 3.52 6.87 39.89
CA ALA A 282 2.46 6.47 40.81
C ALA A 282 1.09 6.32 40.12
N GLY A 283 0.90 6.91 38.92
CA GLY A 283 -0.38 6.97 38.23
C GLY A 283 -0.57 5.88 37.14
N GLY A 284 0.40 5.00 36.90
CA GLY A 284 0.32 4.06 35.79
C GLY A 284 1.29 2.89 35.87
N LEU A 285 1.49 2.23 34.70
CA LEU A 285 2.49 1.18 34.56
C LEU A 285 3.89 1.77 34.70
N TRP A 286 4.67 1.29 35.66
CA TRP A 286 6.04 1.72 35.87
C TRP A 286 6.93 1.29 34.71
N CYS A 287 7.62 2.24 34.11
CA CYS A 287 8.49 2.01 32.97
C CYS A 287 9.80 2.77 33.12
N THR A 288 10.89 2.16 32.66
CA THR A 288 12.18 2.87 32.44
C THR A 288 12.30 3.23 30.97
N VAL A 289 12.70 4.48 30.67
CA VAL A 289 12.99 4.93 29.31
C VAL A 289 14.26 4.28 28.80
N GLU A 290 14.16 3.40 27.80
CA GLU A 290 15.31 2.71 27.19
C GLU A 290 15.98 3.52 26.09
N ALA A 291 15.20 4.19 25.27
CA ALA A 291 15.71 4.94 24.12
C ALA A 291 14.71 6.02 23.68
N ARG A 292 15.25 7.05 23.05
CA ARG A 292 14.52 8.15 22.42
C ARG A 292 14.91 8.27 20.95
N THR A 293 13.94 8.33 20.08
CA THR A 293 14.20 8.51 18.63
C THR A 293 13.39 9.69 18.12
N PHE A 294 14.07 10.76 17.71
CA PHE A 294 13.41 11.91 17.10
C PHE A 294 12.96 11.58 15.68
N ARG A 295 11.67 11.76 15.39
CA ARG A 295 11.04 11.48 14.09
C ARG A 295 10.52 12.74 13.38
N GLY A 296 11.15 13.88 13.62
CA GLY A 296 10.79 15.17 13.01
C GLY A 296 9.68 15.89 13.76
N GLN A 297 8.45 15.39 13.74
CA GLN A 297 7.30 16.01 14.42
C GLN A 297 7.04 15.45 15.81
N SER A 298 7.57 14.28 16.13
CA SER A 298 7.40 13.58 17.40
C SER A 298 8.66 12.88 17.84
N VAL A 299 8.70 12.44 19.09
CA VAL A 299 9.71 11.57 19.65
C VAL A 299 9.05 10.22 19.93
N ALA A 300 9.60 9.16 19.35
CA ALA A 300 9.29 7.79 19.75
C ALA A 300 10.12 7.47 20.99
N VAL A 301 9.47 7.12 22.09
CA VAL A 301 10.07 6.75 23.36
C VAL A 301 9.86 5.27 23.58
N ARG A 302 10.95 4.51 23.60
CA ARG A 302 10.91 3.08 23.95
C ARG A 302 10.96 2.91 25.44
N LEU A 303 9.98 2.20 25.97
CA LEU A 303 9.77 1.99 27.39
C LEU A 303 9.97 0.53 27.74
N ARG A 304 10.69 0.26 28.83
CA ARG A 304 10.76 -1.05 29.47
C ARG A 304 9.86 -1.04 30.71
N PRO A 305 8.71 -1.73 30.68
CA PRO A 305 7.89 -1.90 31.87
C PRO A 305 8.50 -2.89 32.85
N GLU A 306 8.05 -2.89 34.12
CA GLU A 306 8.45 -3.87 35.13
C GLU A 306 8.08 -5.30 34.72
N SER A 307 6.97 -5.45 33.98
CA SER A 307 6.50 -6.75 33.47
C SER A 307 6.02 -6.62 32.01
N GLY A 308 6.28 -7.66 31.22
CA GLY A 308 5.87 -7.76 29.84
C GLY A 308 6.87 -7.20 28.84
N PRO A 309 6.51 -7.21 27.53
CA PRO A 309 7.39 -6.69 26.48
C PRO A 309 7.52 -5.16 26.54
N ALA A 310 8.61 -4.67 25.97
CA ALA A 310 8.80 -3.24 25.76
C ALA A 310 7.63 -2.66 24.94
N LEU A 311 7.29 -1.39 25.20
CA LEU A 311 6.28 -0.65 24.45
C LEU A 311 6.84 0.70 23.96
N GLU A 312 6.23 1.25 22.93
CA GLU A 312 6.60 2.54 22.35
C GLU A 312 5.52 3.58 22.67
N ALA A 313 5.92 4.76 23.13
CA ALA A 313 5.09 5.95 23.23
C ALA A 313 5.50 6.96 22.15
N ALA A 314 4.56 7.75 21.66
CA ALA A 314 4.83 8.88 20.79
C ALA A 314 4.38 10.18 21.48
N CYS A 315 5.31 11.12 21.70
CA CYS A 315 5.04 12.38 22.36
C CYS A 315 5.71 13.57 21.66
N ALA A 316 5.34 14.79 22.06
CA ALA A 316 6.01 16.00 21.61
C ALA A 316 7.44 16.07 22.15
N LEU A 317 8.37 16.71 21.41
CA LEU A 317 9.79 16.81 21.79
C LEU A 317 10.00 17.33 23.23
N ARG A 318 9.23 18.34 23.62
CA ARG A 318 9.33 18.97 24.98
C ARG A 318 8.76 18.08 26.10
N GLU A 319 7.97 17.08 25.77
CA GLU A 319 7.32 16.15 26.70
C GLU A 319 8.07 14.83 26.81
N ALA A 320 9.07 14.62 25.95
CA ALA A 320 9.82 13.39 25.91
C ALA A 320 10.77 13.28 27.10
N PRO A 321 10.59 12.28 28.00
CA PRO A 321 11.45 12.10 29.16
C PRO A 321 12.87 11.68 28.72
N GLU A 322 13.87 11.94 29.56
CA GLU A 322 15.26 11.55 29.30
C GLU A 322 15.45 10.04 29.39
N GLU A 323 16.46 9.51 28.67
CA GLU A 323 16.86 8.10 28.79
C GLU A 323 17.27 7.76 30.22
N GLY A 324 16.86 6.61 30.71
CA GLY A 324 17.04 6.18 32.10
C GLY A 324 16.00 6.72 33.07
N ALA A 325 15.18 7.69 32.68
CA ALA A 325 14.10 8.18 33.55
C ALA A 325 13.06 7.10 33.85
N VAL A 326 12.50 7.13 35.05
CA VAL A 326 11.37 6.30 35.45
C VAL A 326 10.09 7.10 35.27
N VAL A 327 9.12 6.55 34.53
CA VAL A 327 7.85 7.20 34.20
C VAL A 327 6.69 6.24 34.39
N GLY A 328 5.49 6.77 34.62
CA GLY A 328 4.24 6.01 34.60
C GLY A 328 3.63 6.07 33.20
N ALA A 329 3.27 4.91 32.61
CA ALA A 329 2.55 4.84 31.36
C ALA A 329 1.07 4.54 31.62
N THR A 330 0.18 5.37 31.05
CA THR A 330 -1.26 5.14 31.04
C THR A 330 -1.77 5.06 29.60
N PHE A 331 -2.96 4.51 29.41
CA PHE A 331 -3.47 4.17 28.07
C PHE A 331 -4.79 4.88 27.78
N ALA A 332 -4.85 5.59 26.65
CA ALA A 332 -6.06 6.26 26.18
C ALA A 332 -6.97 5.27 25.45
N ALA A 333 -8.21 5.12 25.91
CA ALA A 333 -9.15 4.11 25.40
C ALA A 333 -9.45 4.25 23.90
N ASP A 334 -9.46 5.47 23.37
CA ASP A 334 -9.69 5.78 21.95
C ASP A 334 -8.54 5.36 21.02
N GLU A 335 -7.35 5.12 21.60
CA GLU A 335 -6.15 4.65 20.90
C GLU A 335 -5.89 3.15 21.13
N VAL A 336 -6.84 2.44 21.74
CA VAL A 336 -6.77 0.99 21.96
C VAL A 336 -7.66 0.28 20.95
N VAL A 337 -7.15 -0.81 20.35
CA VAL A 337 -7.90 -1.66 19.43
C VAL A 337 -7.85 -3.11 19.93
N VAL A 338 -9.02 -3.73 20.05
CA VAL A 338 -9.14 -5.17 20.31
C VAL A 338 -9.14 -5.87 18.95
N LEU A 339 -8.08 -6.66 18.70
CA LEU A 339 -7.90 -7.39 17.46
C LEU A 339 -8.58 -8.76 17.52
N GLY A 340 -9.16 -9.18 16.42
CA GLY A 340 -9.82 -10.47 16.27
C GLY A 340 -8.84 -11.66 16.10
#